data_44532169f21999204d2574eaadcf9bea
#
_entry.id   44532169f21999204d2574eaadcf9bea
#
_cell.length_a   1.000
_cell.length_b   1.000
_cell.length_c   1.000
_cell.angle_alpha   90.00
_cell.angle_beta   90.00
_cell.angle_gamma   90.00
#
_symmetry.space_group_name_H-M   'P 1'
#
loop_
_entity.id
_entity.type
_entity.pdbx_description
1 polymer ?
#
loop_
_entity_poly.entity_id
_entity_poly.type
_entity_poly.pdbx_seq_one_letter_code
_entity_poly.pdbx_strand_id
1 'polypeptide(L)'
;MPGPWTKHPRLQGRFHPQYPDDVQVVIHDGGPRLTHLAPEVVWVRIGDGEGDLFTGTVLNQPITLTTVSSGSSIRFKVPASGELPLMVTEKYLLERSDWIIHACDRCGLTELFDAPSDLIRIVFPSGPEQLEMFTAICGWCGGVQLVQRSGMEPLE
;
A
#
# COMPACT_ATOMS: atom_id res chain seq x y z
N MET A 1 18.72 8.27 18.95
CA MET A 1 18.57 6.80 18.97
C MET A 1 17.53 6.35 17.95
N PRO A 2 17.76 5.22 17.28
CA PRO A 2 16.76 4.67 16.38
C PRO A 2 15.47 4.33 17.12
N GLY A 3 14.33 4.45 16.43
CA GLY A 3 13.05 4.14 17.02
C GLY A 3 12.79 2.63 17.14
N PRO A 4 11.68 2.25 17.79
CA PRO A 4 11.37 0.84 18.03
C PRO A 4 11.07 0.04 16.73
N TRP A 5 10.71 0.72 15.65
CA TRP A 5 10.47 0.09 14.35
C TRP A 5 11.69 -0.61 13.76
N THR A 6 12.90 -0.27 14.21
CA THR A 6 14.12 -0.93 13.75
C THR A 6 14.14 -2.42 14.08
N LYS A 7 13.30 -2.86 15.00
CA LYS A 7 13.16 -4.28 15.37
C LYS A 7 12.08 -5.01 14.58
N HIS A 8 11.33 -4.31 13.73
CA HIS A 8 10.28 -4.95 12.94
C HIS A 8 10.88 -6.04 12.04
N PRO A 9 10.39 -7.30 12.11
CA PRO A 9 11.03 -8.43 11.42
C PRO A 9 11.07 -8.28 9.90
N ARG A 10 10.07 -7.65 9.29
CA ARG A 10 10.02 -7.48 7.84
C ARG A 10 10.71 -6.21 7.34
N LEU A 11 11.23 -5.38 8.25
CA LEU A 11 12.03 -4.21 7.89
C LEU A 11 13.54 -4.44 8.02
N GLN A 12 13.96 -5.61 8.50
CA GLN A 12 15.37 -5.92 8.65
C GLN A 12 16.08 -5.86 7.30
N GLY A 13 17.23 -5.16 7.28
CA GLY A 13 18.00 -4.95 6.03
C GLY A 13 17.45 -3.88 5.11
N ARG A 14 16.36 -3.20 5.47
CA ARG A 14 15.73 -2.18 4.64
C ARG A 14 16.03 -0.75 5.06
N PHE A 15 16.64 -0.58 6.23
CA PHE A 15 16.99 0.75 6.73
C PHE A 15 18.23 1.28 6.03
N HIS A 16 18.28 2.59 5.84
CA HIS A 16 19.44 3.25 5.27
C HIS A 16 20.64 3.03 6.20
N PRO A 17 21.83 2.68 5.65
CA PRO A 17 22.98 2.36 6.50
C PRO A 17 23.49 3.53 7.36
N GLN A 18 23.24 4.78 6.95
CA GLN A 18 23.66 5.97 7.70
C GLN A 18 22.51 6.66 8.43
N TYR A 19 21.26 6.34 8.09
CA TYR A 19 20.07 6.96 8.66
C TYR A 19 19.12 5.86 9.12
N PRO A 20 19.25 5.41 10.39
CA PRO A 20 18.59 4.17 10.85
C PRO A 20 17.06 4.22 10.96
N ASP A 21 16.45 5.40 10.82
CA ASP A 21 15.00 5.54 10.80
C ASP A 21 14.44 5.71 9.37
N ASP A 22 15.29 5.67 8.35
CA ASP A 22 14.90 5.89 6.96
C ASP A 22 14.74 4.57 6.22
N VAL A 23 13.59 4.41 5.55
CA VAL A 23 13.27 3.25 4.72
C VAL A 23 12.72 3.71 3.38
N GLN A 24 12.84 2.86 2.37
CA GLN A 24 12.19 3.09 1.08
C GLN A 24 10.73 2.67 1.16
N VAL A 25 9.84 3.51 0.64
CA VAL A 25 8.40 3.30 0.62
C VAL A 25 7.88 3.57 -0.79
N VAL A 26 6.97 2.74 -1.26
CA VAL A 26 6.26 2.96 -2.51
C VAL A 26 5.13 3.93 -2.24
N ILE A 27 5.14 5.09 -2.91
CA ILE A 27 4.12 6.13 -2.75
C ILE A 27 3.27 6.28 -4.01
N HIS A 28 2.07 6.86 -3.85
CA HIS A 28 1.13 7.08 -4.94
C HIS A 28 0.18 8.25 -4.63
N ASP A 29 -0.61 8.67 -5.59
CA ASP A 29 -1.56 9.77 -5.45
C ASP A 29 -3.01 9.31 -5.17
N GLY A 30 -3.19 8.28 -4.36
CA GLY A 30 -4.52 7.71 -4.07
C GLY A 30 -4.80 6.43 -4.83
N GLY A 31 -3.82 5.96 -5.61
CA GLY A 31 -3.87 4.71 -6.34
C GLY A 31 -3.64 4.87 -7.84
N PRO A 32 -2.76 4.05 -8.43
CA PRO A 32 -2.36 4.20 -9.84
C PRO A 32 -3.50 3.90 -10.83
N ARG A 33 -4.46 3.07 -10.45
CA ARG A 33 -5.61 2.79 -11.33
C ARG A 33 -6.55 3.98 -11.42
N LEU A 34 -6.76 4.65 -10.29
CA LEU A 34 -7.63 5.82 -10.22
C LEU A 34 -7.00 7.04 -10.88
N THR A 35 -5.72 7.29 -10.62
CA THR A 35 -5.03 8.51 -11.05
C THR A 35 -4.32 8.36 -12.39
N HIS A 36 -4.06 7.14 -12.84
CA HIS A 36 -3.23 6.82 -14.02
C HIS A 36 -1.76 7.28 -13.88
N LEU A 37 -1.33 7.55 -12.64
CA LEU A 37 0.06 7.89 -12.34
C LEU A 37 0.75 6.69 -11.69
N ALA A 38 1.90 6.31 -12.22
CA ALA A 38 2.66 5.18 -11.69
C ALA A 38 3.16 5.47 -10.27
N PRO A 39 3.20 4.47 -9.39
CA PRO A 39 3.82 4.61 -8.07
C PRO A 39 5.31 4.93 -8.19
N GLU A 40 5.85 5.59 -7.18
CA GLU A 40 7.28 5.91 -7.10
C GLU A 40 7.85 5.44 -5.76
N VAL A 41 9.14 5.12 -5.74
CA VAL A 41 9.85 4.74 -4.53
C VAL A 41 10.60 5.95 -4.01
N VAL A 42 10.39 6.30 -2.74
CA VAL A 42 11.09 7.40 -2.07
C VAL A 42 11.61 6.95 -0.71
N TRP A 43 12.55 7.68 -0.17
CA TRP A 43 12.99 7.51 1.21
C TRP A 43 12.02 8.22 2.14
N VAL A 44 11.68 7.56 3.25
CA VAL A 44 10.76 8.08 4.26
C VAL A 44 11.40 7.90 5.63
N ARG A 45 11.40 8.97 6.43
CA ARG A 45 11.86 8.90 7.82
C ARG A 45 10.68 8.56 8.72
N ILE A 46 10.76 7.41 9.37
CA ILE A 46 9.70 6.96 10.28
C ILE A 46 9.68 7.85 11.52
N GLY A 47 8.50 8.32 11.88
CA GLY A 47 8.31 9.14 13.10
C GLY A 47 7.46 8.46 14.16
N ASP A 48 6.59 7.53 13.77
CA ASP A 48 5.70 6.82 14.67
C ASP A 48 5.21 5.54 14.00
N GLY A 49 4.66 4.62 14.78
CA GLY A 49 4.09 3.40 14.21
C GLY A 49 3.66 2.41 15.26
N GLU A 50 2.72 1.55 14.85
CA GLU A 50 2.21 0.46 15.66
C GLU A 50 1.93 -0.74 14.76
N GLY A 51 2.47 -1.90 15.12
CA GLY A 51 2.31 -3.12 14.30
C GLY A 51 2.97 -2.95 12.95
N ASP A 52 2.19 -3.07 11.89
CA ASP A 52 2.65 -2.94 10.50
C ASP A 52 2.35 -1.57 9.89
N LEU A 53 1.72 -0.68 10.65
CA LEU A 53 1.30 0.64 10.18
C LEU A 53 2.17 1.74 10.78
N PHE A 54 2.73 2.59 9.94
CA PHE A 54 3.67 3.63 10.34
C PHE A 54 3.29 4.99 9.75
N THR A 55 3.78 6.02 10.40
CA THR A 55 3.72 7.40 9.90
C THR A 55 5.15 7.90 9.70
N GLY A 56 5.39 8.58 8.62
CA GLY A 56 6.72 9.12 8.34
C GLY A 56 6.69 10.33 7.43
N THR A 57 7.86 10.93 7.27
CA THR A 57 8.07 12.12 6.45
C THR A 57 8.80 11.75 5.17
N VAL A 58 8.25 12.15 4.04
CA VAL A 58 8.85 11.93 2.72
C VAL A 58 10.10 12.79 2.58
N LEU A 59 11.21 12.19 2.19
CA LEU A 59 12.51 12.86 2.09
C LEU A 59 12.88 13.26 0.65
N ASN A 60 12.30 12.58 -0.35
CA ASN A 60 12.61 12.85 -1.76
C ASN A 60 11.39 13.45 -2.47
N GLN A 61 11.65 14.37 -3.40
CA GLN A 61 10.58 14.94 -4.21
C GLN A 61 10.18 13.93 -5.29
N PRO A 62 8.90 13.50 -5.37
CA PRO A 62 8.43 12.65 -6.47
C PRO A 62 8.53 13.37 -7.82
N ILE A 63 8.66 12.58 -8.90
CA ILE A 63 8.81 13.11 -10.24
C ILE A 63 7.46 13.43 -10.88
N THR A 64 6.51 12.50 -10.81
CA THR A 64 5.20 12.63 -11.47
C THR A 64 4.03 12.81 -10.50
N LEU A 65 4.15 12.29 -9.27
CA LEU A 65 3.09 12.40 -8.28
C LEU A 65 2.94 13.85 -7.82
N THR A 66 1.69 14.30 -7.62
CA THR A 66 1.39 15.70 -7.32
C THR A 66 0.89 15.94 -5.91
N THR A 67 0.30 14.94 -5.24
CA THR A 67 -0.25 15.09 -3.89
C THR A 67 0.76 14.83 -2.79
N VAL A 68 1.89 14.22 -3.12
CA VAL A 68 2.96 13.91 -2.19
C VAL A 68 4.21 14.67 -2.62
N SER A 69 4.85 15.33 -1.68
CA SER A 69 6.09 16.07 -1.94
C SER A 69 7.08 15.84 -0.81
N SER A 70 8.34 16.27 -1.04
CA SER A 70 9.35 16.27 0.03
C SER A 70 8.81 17.06 1.23
N GLY A 71 8.86 16.46 2.41
CA GLY A 71 8.31 17.03 3.64
C GLY A 71 6.88 16.61 3.95
N SER A 72 6.18 15.94 3.03
CA SER A 72 4.84 15.43 3.30
C SER A 72 4.86 14.37 4.38
N SER A 73 3.84 14.38 5.24
CA SER A 73 3.60 13.30 6.18
C SER A 73 2.70 12.26 5.52
N ILE A 74 3.10 11.00 5.57
CA ILE A 74 2.32 9.91 4.99
C ILE A 74 2.17 8.77 5.99
N ARG A 75 1.16 7.95 5.77
CA ARG A 75 1.02 6.65 6.44
C ARG A 75 1.41 5.56 5.47
N PHE A 76 2.08 4.53 5.96
CA PHE A 76 2.45 3.39 5.14
C PHE A 76 2.36 2.10 5.94
N LYS A 77 2.22 1.00 5.22
CA LYS A 77 2.06 -0.32 5.80
C LYS A 77 3.17 -1.23 5.31
N VAL A 78 3.64 -2.10 6.21
CA VAL A 78 4.55 -3.19 5.84
C VAL A 78 3.69 -4.39 5.47
N PRO A 79 3.62 -4.80 4.20
CA PRO A 79 2.76 -5.91 3.80
C PRO A 79 3.20 -7.23 4.41
N ALA A 80 2.27 -8.18 4.55
CA ALA A 80 2.58 -9.52 5.02
C ALA A 80 3.56 -10.23 4.07
N SER A 81 3.46 -9.96 2.77
CA SER A 81 4.46 -10.37 1.80
C SER A 81 4.57 -9.30 0.71
N GLY A 82 5.65 -9.31 -0.03
CA GLY A 82 5.99 -8.28 -0.99
C GLY A 82 7.35 -7.68 -0.70
N GLU A 83 7.84 -6.80 -1.56
CA GLU A 83 9.23 -6.32 -1.46
C GLU A 83 9.38 -5.07 -0.60
N LEU A 84 8.46 -4.11 -0.70
CA LEU A 84 8.62 -2.80 -0.05
C LEU A 84 7.39 -2.39 0.74
N PRO A 85 7.59 -1.58 1.80
CA PRO A 85 6.49 -0.87 2.43
C PRO A 85 5.71 -0.02 1.43
N LEU A 86 4.44 0.16 1.68
CA LEU A 86 3.46 0.74 0.77
C LEU A 86 2.68 1.86 1.45
N MET A 87 2.69 3.05 0.84
CA MET A 87 1.83 4.15 1.30
C MET A 87 0.37 3.71 1.26
N VAL A 88 -0.38 4.06 2.30
CA VAL A 88 -1.82 3.80 2.39
C VAL A 88 -2.56 5.11 2.65
N THR A 89 -3.73 5.25 2.00
CA THR A 89 -4.59 6.39 2.25
C THR A 89 -5.55 6.09 3.39
N GLU A 90 -6.16 7.12 3.97
CA GLU A 90 -7.16 6.93 5.00
C GLU A 90 -8.37 6.17 4.46
N LYS A 91 -8.79 6.47 3.24
CA LYS A 91 -9.88 5.75 2.58
C LYS A 91 -9.59 4.26 2.48
N TYR A 92 -8.39 3.90 2.04
CA TYR A 92 -7.97 2.51 1.97
C TYR A 92 -8.02 1.84 3.33
N LEU A 93 -7.51 2.49 4.36
CA LEU A 93 -7.51 1.94 5.72
C LEU A 93 -8.92 1.72 6.26
N LEU A 94 -9.84 2.63 5.97
CA LEU A 94 -11.24 2.49 6.39
C LEU A 94 -11.93 1.30 5.72
N GLU A 95 -11.58 1.01 4.48
CA GLU A 95 -12.18 -0.10 3.72
C GLU A 95 -11.47 -1.43 3.91
N ARG A 96 -10.21 -1.39 4.33
CA ARG A 96 -9.33 -2.58 4.32
C ARG A 96 -9.89 -3.77 5.08
N SER A 97 -10.56 -3.53 6.24
CA SER A 97 -11.10 -4.61 7.07
C SER A 97 -12.30 -5.33 6.43
N ASP A 98 -12.93 -4.71 5.43
CA ASP A 98 -14.06 -5.31 4.72
C ASP A 98 -13.62 -6.34 3.67
N TRP A 99 -12.32 -6.44 3.40
CA TRP A 99 -11.80 -7.24 2.30
C TRP A 99 -10.63 -8.13 2.73
N ILE A 100 -10.57 -9.31 2.12
CA ILE A 100 -9.41 -10.20 2.17
C ILE A 100 -8.69 -10.04 0.83
N ILE A 101 -7.43 -9.62 0.89
CA ILE A 101 -6.62 -9.39 -0.30
C ILE A 101 -5.61 -10.53 -0.40
N HIS A 102 -5.74 -11.32 -1.46
CA HIS A 102 -4.82 -12.41 -1.71
C HIS A 102 -3.52 -11.91 -2.34
N ALA A 103 -2.47 -12.69 -2.21
CA ALA A 103 -1.16 -12.32 -2.75
C ALA A 103 -1.21 -12.18 -4.28
N CYS A 104 -0.53 -11.15 -4.79
CA CYS A 104 -0.34 -11.00 -6.23
C CYS A 104 0.38 -12.24 -6.79
N ASP A 105 -0.08 -12.73 -7.93
CA ASP A 105 0.46 -13.93 -8.55
C ASP A 105 1.86 -13.75 -9.12
N ARG A 106 2.36 -12.52 -9.20
CA ARG A 106 3.72 -12.22 -9.66
C ARG A 106 4.66 -11.76 -8.57
N CYS A 107 4.28 -10.72 -7.81
CA CYS A 107 5.19 -10.13 -6.82
C CYS A 107 4.86 -10.52 -5.38
N GLY A 108 3.74 -11.21 -5.14
CA GLY A 108 3.35 -11.64 -3.80
C GLY A 108 2.75 -10.56 -2.91
N LEU A 109 2.53 -9.35 -3.42
CA LEU A 109 1.98 -8.26 -2.62
C LEU A 109 0.58 -8.62 -2.10
N THR A 110 0.36 -8.41 -0.80
CA THR A 110 -0.90 -8.74 -0.11
C THR A 110 -1.72 -7.51 0.23
N GLU A 111 -1.38 -6.36 -0.35
CA GLU A 111 -2.12 -5.11 -0.20
C GLU A 111 -2.47 -4.57 -1.58
N LEU A 112 -3.37 -3.58 -1.61
CA LEU A 112 -3.72 -2.85 -2.83
C LEU A 112 -3.21 -1.42 -2.72
N PHE A 113 -2.96 -0.76 -3.85
CA PHE A 113 -2.68 0.67 -3.89
C PHE A 113 -3.97 1.47 -3.83
N ASP A 114 -4.94 1.11 -4.68
CA ASP A 114 -6.24 1.78 -4.74
C ASP A 114 -7.17 1.22 -3.68
N ALA A 115 -8.07 2.06 -3.17
CA ALA A 115 -9.13 1.58 -2.29
C ALA A 115 -10.06 0.63 -3.06
N PRO A 116 -10.53 -0.47 -2.44
CA PRO A 116 -11.40 -1.44 -3.13
C PRO A 116 -12.62 -0.81 -3.79
N SER A 117 -13.27 0.17 -3.15
CA SER A 117 -14.42 0.85 -3.74
C SER A 117 -14.08 1.61 -5.02
N ASP A 118 -12.86 2.17 -5.11
CA ASP A 118 -12.41 2.86 -6.32
C ASP A 118 -12.17 1.85 -7.44
N LEU A 119 -11.56 0.69 -7.13
CA LEU A 119 -11.33 -0.37 -8.11
C LEU A 119 -12.64 -0.92 -8.65
N ILE A 120 -13.62 -1.13 -7.79
CA ILE A 120 -14.94 -1.62 -8.20
C ILE A 120 -15.59 -0.65 -9.18
N ARG A 121 -15.53 0.66 -8.91
CA ARG A 121 -16.11 1.67 -9.80
C ARG A 121 -15.39 1.75 -11.15
N ILE A 122 -14.08 1.53 -11.16
CA ILE A 122 -13.30 1.53 -12.40
C ILE A 122 -13.66 0.35 -13.29
N VAL A 123 -13.78 -0.86 -12.70
CA VAL A 123 -14.02 -2.10 -13.44
C VAL A 123 -15.50 -2.27 -13.74
N PHE A 124 -16.39 -1.84 -12.85
CA PHE A 124 -17.83 -2.01 -12.95
C PHE A 124 -18.55 -0.67 -12.75
N PRO A 125 -18.40 0.30 -13.66
CA PRO A 125 -18.98 1.65 -13.46
C PRO A 125 -20.51 1.66 -13.36
N SER A 126 -21.17 0.64 -13.90
CA SER A 126 -22.63 0.47 -13.82
C SER A 126 -23.00 -0.84 -13.14
N GLY A 127 -22.06 -1.47 -12.47
CA GLY A 127 -22.22 -2.80 -11.92
C GLY A 127 -22.92 -2.84 -10.57
N PRO A 128 -23.02 -4.04 -10.00
CA PRO A 128 -23.71 -4.23 -8.72
C PRO A 128 -23.04 -3.46 -7.60
N GLU A 129 -23.83 -2.90 -6.70
CA GLU A 129 -23.35 -2.15 -5.55
C GLU A 129 -22.64 -3.05 -4.53
N GLN A 130 -22.93 -4.35 -4.55
CA GLN A 130 -22.37 -5.30 -3.61
C GLN A 130 -21.71 -6.46 -4.35
N LEU A 131 -20.42 -6.32 -4.59
CA LEU A 131 -19.59 -7.41 -5.07
C LEU A 131 -19.04 -8.19 -3.89
N GLU A 132 -19.05 -9.51 -3.99
CA GLU A 132 -18.47 -10.40 -2.99
C GLU A 132 -17.00 -10.68 -3.24
N MET A 133 -16.58 -10.64 -4.51
CA MET A 133 -15.18 -10.78 -4.91
C MET A 133 -14.96 -10.18 -6.28
N PHE A 134 -13.71 -9.81 -6.53
CA PHE A 134 -13.27 -9.34 -7.83
C PHE A 134 -11.77 -9.57 -7.98
N THR A 135 -11.27 -9.47 -9.20
CA THR A 135 -9.83 -9.49 -9.46
C THR A 135 -9.34 -8.08 -9.75
N ALA A 136 -8.15 -7.76 -9.29
CA ALA A 136 -7.50 -6.48 -9.50
C ALA A 136 -6.15 -6.70 -10.17
N ILE A 137 -5.75 -5.74 -11.00
CA ILE A 137 -4.40 -5.71 -11.57
C ILE A 137 -3.48 -5.05 -10.54
N CYS A 138 -2.40 -5.72 -10.20
CA CYS A 138 -1.43 -5.18 -9.25
C CYS A 138 -0.82 -3.89 -9.80
N GLY A 139 -0.92 -2.82 -9.03
CA GLY A 139 -0.41 -1.50 -9.42
C GLY A 139 1.11 -1.42 -9.46
N TRP A 140 1.80 -2.44 -8.95
CA TRP A 140 3.26 -2.48 -8.92
C TRP A 140 3.85 -3.29 -10.06
N CYS A 141 3.36 -4.53 -10.27
CA CYS A 141 3.98 -5.45 -11.22
C CYS A 141 3.08 -5.85 -12.39
N GLY A 142 1.81 -5.48 -12.37
CA GLY A 142 0.84 -5.87 -13.40
C GLY A 142 0.29 -7.28 -13.25
N GLY A 143 0.63 -7.99 -12.18
CA GLY A 143 0.05 -9.29 -11.87
C GLY A 143 -1.40 -9.19 -11.44
N VAL A 144 -1.99 -10.30 -11.02
CA VAL A 144 -3.40 -10.40 -10.64
C VAL A 144 -3.54 -10.71 -9.16
N GLN A 145 -4.46 -10.01 -8.51
CA GLN A 145 -4.81 -10.23 -7.11
C GLN A 145 -6.31 -10.51 -7.01
N LEU A 146 -6.66 -11.54 -6.24
CA LEU A 146 -8.05 -11.80 -5.88
C LEU A 146 -8.40 -11.00 -4.63
N VAL A 147 -9.51 -10.27 -4.69
CA VAL A 147 -10.02 -9.48 -3.58
C VAL A 147 -11.40 -10.02 -3.20
N GLN A 148 -11.56 -10.46 -1.98
CA GLN A 148 -12.74 -11.15 -1.47
C GLN A 148 -13.30 -10.41 -0.27
N ARG A 149 -14.62 -10.25 -0.22
CA ARG A 149 -15.26 -9.58 0.93
C ARG A 149 -15.08 -10.41 2.19
N SER A 150 -14.70 -9.73 3.29
CA SER A 150 -14.53 -10.37 4.60
C SER A 150 -15.86 -10.93 5.12
N GLY A 151 -15.79 -12.02 5.89
CA GLY A 151 -16.96 -12.66 6.47
C GLY A 151 -17.68 -13.63 5.56
N MET A 152 -17.24 -13.77 4.30
CA MET A 152 -17.74 -14.80 3.40
C MET A 152 -17.12 -16.15 3.75
N GLU A 153 -17.90 -17.20 3.56
CA GLU A 153 -17.36 -18.55 3.68
C GLU A 153 -16.32 -18.80 2.59
N PRO A 154 -15.22 -19.52 2.93
CA PRO A 154 -14.22 -19.85 1.91
C PRO A 154 -14.86 -20.67 0.80
N LEU A 155 -14.52 -20.33 -0.43
CA LEU A 155 -14.89 -21.17 -1.57
C LEU A 155 -14.08 -22.46 -1.51
N GLU A 156 -14.77 -23.57 -1.37
CA GLU A 156 -14.14 -24.88 -1.39
C GLU A 156 -13.93 -25.36 -2.83
#